data_6dd41a63daa3d9055c371b5e0ba42a19
#
_entry.id   6dd41a63daa3d9055c371b5e0ba42a19
#
_cell.length_a   1.000
_cell.length_b   1.000
_cell.length_c   1.000
_cell.angle_alpha   90.00
_cell.angle_beta   90.00
_cell.angle_gamma   90.00
#
_symmetry.space_group_name_H-M   'P 1'
#
loop_
_entity.id
_entity.type
_entity.pdbx_description
1 polymer ?
#
loop_
_entity_poly.entity_id
_entity_poly.type
_entity_poly.pdbx_seq_one_letter_code
_entity_poly.pdbx_strand_id
1 'polypeptide(L)'
;FTLGSLTETVTVKQAAGEVGNMGSDARTLAAKMYAGINIGNTLEACDNKNKIASETLWGNPKVSEAYIKGLKALGFNAVRIPCAWDYYIVNPSTYEIDAAWLDRVSEVVGYCVDNDMYAIVNIYWDGGWLEESITHGYSSEVDAKQKAIWTQIANKLNAYDEHLLFAGCNEPGQQDQGNVGTSAIDVILKYEQTF
;
A
#
# COMPACT_ATOMS: atom_id res chain seq x y z
N PHE A 1 -21.70 -6.02 1.79
CA PHE A 1 -21.46 -7.28 2.53
C PHE A 1 -22.58 -7.51 3.52
N THR A 2 -23.19 -8.67 3.48
CA THR A 2 -24.21 -9.06 4.46
C THR A 2 -23.61 -10.15 5.35
N LEU A 3 -23.47 -9.89 6.64
CA LEU A 3 -23.10 -10.89 7.63
C LEU A 3 -24.31 -11.10 8.55
N GLY A 4 -25.08 -12.16 8.34
CA GLY A 4 -26.33 -12.43 9.05
C GLY A 4 -27.41 -11.38 8.75
N SER A 5 -28.08 -10.85 9.79
CA SER A 5 -29.13 -9.83 9.67
C SER A 5 -28.62 -8.38 9.76
N LEU A 6 -27.31 -8.16 9.80
CA LEU A 6 -26.70 -6.82 9.84
C LEU A 6 -26.40 -6.34 8.43
N THR A 7 -27.01 -5.22 8.03
CA THR A 7 -26.72 -4.51 6.79
C THR A 7 -26.17 -3.13 7.18
N GLU A 8 -24.89 -2.92 6.95
CA GLU A 8 -24.28 -1.60 7.05
C GLU A 8 -24.05 -1.03 5.64
N THR A 9 -24.45 0.21 5.43
CA THR A 9 -24.19 0.91 4.18
C THR A 9 -23.01 1.85 4.39
N VAL A 10 -21.85 1.47 3.85
CA VAL A 10 -20.69 2.36 3.81
C VAL A 10 -20.82 3.26 2.59
N THR A 11 -21.00 4.55 2.82
CA THR A 11 -20.98 5.55 1.75
C THR A 11 -19.55 6.09 1.64
N VAL A 12 -18.81 5.63 0.66
CA VAL A 12 -17.51 6.23 0.32
C VAL A 12 -17.79 7.50 -0.50
N LYS A 13 -17.54 8.65 0.09
CA LYS A 13 -17.51 9.92 -0.63
C LYS A 13 -16.10 10.16 -1.12
N GLN A 14 -15.84 9.81 -2.36
CA GLN A 14 -14.63 10.26 -3.04
C GLN A 14 -14.78 11.74 -3.35
N ALA A 15 -13.90 12.59 -2.82
CA ALA A 15 -13.83 13.98 -3.25
C ALA A 15 -13.49 13.99 -4.74
N ALA A 16 -14.26 14.74 -5.53
CA ALA A 16 -13.95 14.97 -6.93
C ALA A 16 -12.68 15.83 -6.99
N GLY A 17 -11.53 15.22 -6.95
CA GLY A 17 -10.26 15.82 -7.33
C GLY A 17 -10.00 15.48 -8.78
N GLU A 18 -9.63 16.49 -9.57
CA GLU A 18 -9.15 16.30 -10.94
C GLU A 18 -7.75 15.63 -10.94
N VAL A 19 -7.61 14.49 -10.30
CA VAL A 19 -6.34 13.77 -10.20
C VAL A 19 -6.58 12.34 -10.66
N GLY A 20 -5.97 12.01 -11.77
CA GLY A 20 -6.09 10.71 -12.42
C GLY A 20 -7.39 10.56 -13.23
N ASN A 21 -7.28 10.01 -14.41
CA ASN A 21 -8.42 9.69 -15.24
C ASN A 21 -8.99 8.33 -14.80
N MET A 22 -9.89 8.34 -13.80
CA MET A 22 -10.61 7.13 -13.40
C MET A 22 -11.67 6.82 -14.48
N GLY A 23 -11.29 6.02 -15.47
CA GLY A 23 -12.16 5.60 -16.56
C GLY A 23 -13.20 4.55 -16.18
N SER A 24 -13.09 3.94 -14.97
CA SER A 24 -13.90 2.81 -14.55
C SER A 24 -14.48 2.99 -13.15
N ASP A 25 -15.65 2.44 -12.91
CA ASP A 25 -16.10 2.16 -11.55
C ASP A 25 -15.34 0.95 -10.95
N ALA A 26 -15.42 0.76 -9.64
CA ALA A 26 -14.67 -0.27 -8.93
C ALA A 26 -14.97 -1.70 -9.44
N ARG A 27 -16.20 -1.98 -9.86
CA ARG A 27 -16.60 -3.30 -10.40
C ARG A 27 -15.99 -3.54 -11.77
N THR A 28 -16.03 -2.53 -12.63
CA THR A 28 -15.44 -2.57 -13.97
C THR A 28 -13.92 -2.70 -13.88
N LEU A 29 -13.27 -1.93 -12.97
CA LEU A 29 -11.86 -2.02 -12.73
C LEU A 29 -11.45 -3.41 -12.23
N ALA A 30 -12.16 -3.95 -11.24
CA ALA A 30 -11.90 -5.30 -10.74
C ALA A 30 -12.02 -6.39 -11.81
N ALA A 31 -12.97 -6.24 -12.76
CA ALA A 31 -13.11 -7.16 -13.88
C ALA A 31 -11.96 -7.08 -14.89
N LYS A 32 -11.27 -5.94 -14.96
CA LYS A 32 -10.07 -5.77 -15.80
C LYS A 32 -8.84 -6.46 -15.21
N MET A 33 -8.76 -6.60 -13.88
CA MET A 33 -7.65 -7.25 -13.16
C MET A 33 -7.91 -8.75 -13.00
N TYR A 34 -7.51 -9.57 -13.97
CA TYR A 34 -7.85 -11.00 -14.02
C TYR A 34 -6.77 -11.93 -13.48
N ALA A 35 -5.50 -11.55 -13.51
CA ALA A 35 -4.39 -12.36 -12.99
C ALA A 35 -3.35 -11.46 -12.32
N GLY A 36 -3.25 -11.58 -11.00
CA GLY A 36 -2.32 -10.79 -10.19
C GLY A 36 -1.18 -11.61 -9.61
N ILE A 37 -0.07 -10.95 -9.37
CA ILE A 37 1.09 -11.50 -8.66
C ILE A 37 1.65 -10.48 -7.68
N ASN A 38 2.19 -10.97 -6.55
CA ASN A 38 2.89 -10.16 -5.58
C ASN A 38 4.40 -10.19 -5.86
N ILE A 39 5.04 -9.02 -6.05
CA ILE A 39 6.50 -8.94 -6.15
C ILE A 39 7.12 -8.82 -4.75
N GLY A 40 6.93 -9.87 -3.94
CA GLY A 40 7.37 -9.90 -2.55
C GLY A 40 8.87 -10.09 -2.38
N ASN A 41 9.33 -9.80 -1.15
CA ASN A 41 10.72 -9.88 -0.70
C ASN A 41 11.66 -8.92 -1.47
N THR A 42 11.14 -7.77 -1.86
CA THR A 42 11.86 -6.72 -2.58
C THR A 42 11.71 -5.37 -1.89
N LEU A 43 10.75 -4.52 -2.32
CA LEU A 43 10.61 -3.16 -1.80
C LEU A 43 10.17 -3.09 -0.33
N GLU A 44 9.62 -4.16 0.21
CA GLU A 44 9.28 -4.29 1.63
C GLU A 44 10.39 -4.89 2.49
N ALA A 45 11.49 -5.35 1.88
CA ALA A 45 12.52 -6.08 2.61
C ALA A 45 13.23 -5.18 3.65
N CYS A 46 13.16 -5.59 4.91
CA CYS A 46 13.66 -4.82 6.05
C CYS A 46 14.29 -5.70 7.13
N ASP A 47 15.13 -5.11 7.96
CA ASP A 47 15.68 -5.69 9.18
C ASP A 47 15.20 -4.86 10.38
N ASN A 48 14.24 -5.38 11.12
CA ASN A 48 13.64 -4.71 12.27
C ASN A 48 14.62 -4.51 13.43
N LYS A 49 15.63 -5.37 13.54
CA LYS A 49 16.63 -5.27 14.60
C LYS A 49 17.56 -4.06 14.37
N ASN A 50 17.99 -3.87 13.14
CA ASN A 50 18.89 -2.79 12.76
C ASN A 50 18.15 -1.55 12.22
N LYS A 51 16.82 -1.64 12.07
CA LYS A 51 15.95 -0.58 11.53
C LYS A 51 16.42 -0.07 10.17
N ILE A 52 16.70 -0.99 9.28
CA ILE A 52 17.11 -0.71 7.90
C ILE A 52 16.20 -1.41 6.91
N ALA A 53 16.02 -0.81 5.75
CA ALA A 53 15.36 -1.43 4.62
C ALA A 53 16.23 -1.32 3.37
N SER A 54 16.13 -2.31 2.50
CA SER A 54 16.78 -2.32 1.19
C SER A 54 16.10 -3.33 0.31
N GLU A 55 15.83 -2.96 -0.92
CA GLU A 55 15.15 -3.81 -1.92
C GLU A 55 15.81 -5.18 -2.11
N THR A 56 17.09 -5.33 -1.77
CA THR A 56 17.85 -6.58 -1.91
C THR A 56 18.14 -7.30 -0.60
N LEU A 57 17.62 -6.78 0.52
CA LEU A 57 18.01 -7.25 1.85
C LEU A 57 17.68 -8.73 2.11
N TRP A 58 16.59 -9.23 1.54
CA TRP A 58 16.17 -10.62 1.69
C TRP A 58 16.61 -11.51 0.53
N GLY A 59 17.61 -11.08 -0.25
CA GLY A 59 18.30 -11.88 -1.26
C GLY A 59 17.70 -11.83 -2.67
N ASN A 60 16.61 -11.14 -2.89
CA ASN A 60 16.08 -10.92 -4.23
C ASN A 60 16.86 -9.80 -4.96
N PRO A 61 16.99 -9.88 -6.29
CA PRO A 61 17.53 -8.78 -7.06
C PRO A 61 16.56 -7.60 -7.07
N LYS A 62 17.06 -6.42 -7.42
CA LYS A 62 16.21 -5.25 -7.66
C LYS A 62 15.18 -5.54 -8.75
N VAL A 63 13.96 -5.09 -8.54
CA VAL A 63 12.90 -5.18 -9.55
C VAL A 63 13.34 -4.40 -10.80
N SER A 64 13.25 -5.03 -11.96
CA SER A 64 13.61 -4.43 -13.25
C SER A 64 12.41 -4.39 -14.18
N GLU A 65 12.43 -3.47 -15.14
CA GLU A 65 11.43 -3.41 -16.19
C GLU A 65 11.35 -4.73 -16.97
N ALA A 66 12.50 -5.37 -17.22
CA ALA A 66 12.55 -6.67 -17.89
C ALA A 66 11.81 -7.76 -17.11
N TYR A 67 11.88 -7.74 -15.77
CA TYR A 67 11.12 -8.66 -14.93
C TYR A 67 9.60 -8.42 -15.06
N ILE A 68 9.15 -7.17 -15.01
CA ILE A 68 7.73 -6.81 -15.20
C ILE A 68 7.23 -7.20 -16.58
N LYS A 69 8.01 -6.95 -17.65
CA LYS A 69 7.71 -7.44 -19.01
C LYS A 69 7.59 -8.96 -19.09
N GLY A 70 8.44 -9.67 -18.34
CA GLY A 70 8.35 -11.12 -18.21
C GLY A 70 7.05 -11.58 -17.58
N LEU A 71 6.60 -10.92 -16.50
CA LEU A 71 5.30 -11.21 -15.87
C LEU A 71 4.14 -10.96 -16.82
N LYS A 72 4.15 -9.85 -17.56
CA LYS A 72 3.14 -9.57 -18.60
C LYS A 72 3.09 -10.67 -19.65
N ALA A 73 4.26 -11.11 -20.12
CA ALA A 73 4.37 -12.17 -21.13
C ALA A 73 3.84 -13.53 -20.62
N LEU A 74 3.88 -13.79 -19.31
CA LEU A 74 3.29 -14.95 -18.66
C LEU A 74 1.77 -14.83 -18.44
N GLY A 75 1.16 -13.70 -18.79
CA GLY A 75 -0.28 -13.48 -18.71
C GLY A 75 -0.75 -12.77 -17.42
N PHE A 76 0.16 -12.29 -16.57
CA PHE A 76 -0.22 -11.43 -15.45
C PHE A 76 -0.54 -10.02 -15.94
N ASN A 77 -1.54 -9.38 -15.32
CA ASN A 77 -1.89 -8.00 -15.61
C ASN A 77 -2.08 -7.12 -14.38
N ALA A 78 -1.87 -7.65 -13.18
CA ALA A 78 -1.88 -6.89 -11.95
C ALA A 78 -0.68 -7.29 -11.07
N VAL A 79 -0.01 -6.30 -10.49
CA VAL A 79 1.18 -6.48 -9.64
C VAL A 79 0.96 -5.78 -8.31
N ARG A 80 0.97 -6.54 -7.20
CA ARG A 80 1.05 -5.92 -5.88
C ARG A 80 2.51 -5.66 -5.55
N ILE A 81 2.81 -4.44 -5.13
CA ILE A 81 4.13 -3.92 -4.81
C ILE A 81 4.16 -3.60 -3.32
N PRO A 82 4.49 -4.57 -2.44
CA PRO A 82 4.65 -4.29 -1.02
C PRO A 82 5.83 -3.33 -0.82
N CYS A 83 5.64 -2.30 0.02
CA CYS A 83 6.66 -1.28 0.25
C CYS A 83 6.87 -1.01 1.74
N ALA A 84 8.13 -0.96 2.17
CA ALA A 84 8.53 -0.39 3.44
C ALA A 84 8.64 1.13 3.32
N TRP A 85 8.25 1.84 4.37
CA TRP A 85 8.27 3.30 4.41
C TRP A 85 8.94 3.86 5.66
N ASP A 86 8.72 3.23 6.82
CA ASP A 86 9.19 3.73 8.11
C ASP A 86 10.71 3.84 8.17
N TYR A 87 11.41 2.84 7.66
CA TYR A 87 12.87 2.82 7.67
C TYR A 87 13.51 3.71 6.59
N TYR A 88 12.69 4.35 5.77
CA TYR A 88 13.11 5.38 4.81
C TYR A 88 12.74 6.80 5.26
N ILE A 89 12.28 6.98 6.51
CA ILE A 89 12.03 8.30 7.08
C ILE A 89 13.35 8.98 7.40
N VAL A 90 13.63 10.11 6.76
CA VAL A 90 14.84 10.92 6.97
C VAL A 90 14.65 12.01 8.02
N ASN A 91 13.42 12.41 8.30
CA ASN A 91 13.07 13.37 9.34
C ASN A 91 11.93 12.84 10.21
N PRO A 92 12.20 12.31 11.41
CA PRO A 92 11.17 11.75 12.29
C PRO A 92 10.14 12.76 12.78
N SER A 93 10.47 14.07 12.81
CA SER A 93 9.54 15.10 13.29
C SER A 93 8.45 15.43 12.28
N THR A 94 8.68 15.19 11.00
CA THR A 94 7.75 15.46 9.91
C THR A 94 7.32 14.21 9.18
N TYR A 95 7.93 13.06 9.52
CA TYR A 95 7.79 11.78 8.80
C TYR A 95 8.16 11.90 7.30
N GLU A 96 9.14 12.76 7.01
CA GLU A 96 9.64 12.96 5.65
C GLU A 96 10.34 11.70 5.14
N ILE A 97 9.89 11.20 4.00
CA ILE A 97 10.43 10.01 3.34
C ILE A 97 11.62 10.42 2.45
N ASP A 98 12.65 9.59 2.39
CA ASP A 98 13.75 9.75 1.44
C ASP A 98 13.21 9.90 0.01
N ALA A 99 13.55 11.01 -0.63
CA ALA A 99 13.11 11.32 -1.98
C ALA A 99 13.56 10.27 -3.01
N ALA A 100 14.77 9.71 -2.83
CA ALA A 100 15.27 8.66 -3.70
C ALA A 100 14.45 7.36 -3.57
N TRP A 101 13.90 7.09 -2.37
CA TRP A 101 12.99 5.97 -2.18
C TRP A 101 11.63 6.19 -2.87
N LEU A 102 11.05 7.38 -2.71
CA LEU A 102 9.83 7.74 -3.44
C LEU A 102 10.02 7.65 -4.95
N ASP A 103 11.19 8.11 -5.47
CA ASP A 103 11.55 7.99 -6.88
C ASP A 103 11.63 6.52 -7.30
N ARG A 104 12.23 5.66 -6.46
CA ARG A 104 12.37 4.23 -6.75
C ARG A 104 11.02 3.53 -6.80
N VAL A 105 10.12 3.79 -5.85
CA VAL A 105 8.76 3.21 -5.89
C VAL A 105 8.01 3.69 -7.13
N SER A 106 8.10 4.99 -7.46
CA SER A 106 7.51 5.55 -8.68
C SER A 106 8.04 4.89 -9.95
N GLU A 107 9.35 4.60 -10.01
CA GLU A 107 9.97 3.90 -11.13
C GLU A 107 9.39 2.49 -11.33
N VAL A 108 9.22 1.72 -10.23
CA VAL A 108 8.66 0.37 -10.31
C VAL A 108 7.17 0.40 -10.69
N VAL A 109 6.41 1.38 -10.18
CA VAL A 109 5.03 1.61 -10.63
C VAL A 109 5.00 1.93 -12.11
N GLY A 110 5.90 2.79 -12.59
CA GLY A 110 6.05 3.12 -14.01
C GLY A 110 6.28 1.87 -14.88
N TYR A 111 7.14 0.94 -14.45
CA TYR A 111 7.34 -0.32 -15.16
C TYR A 111 6.04 -1.11 -15.35
N CYS A 112 5.13 -1.09 -14.38
CA CYS A 112 3.84 -1.76 -14.49
C CYS A 112 2.91 -1.00 -15.46
N VAL A 113 2.71 0.29 -15.25
CA VAL A 113 1.76 1.11 -16.01
C VAL A 113 2.19 1.22 -17.47
N ASP A 114 3.48 1.45 -17.75
CA ASP A 114 4.02 1.53 -19.11
C ASP A 114 3.88 0.22 -19.90
N ASN A 115 3.66 -0.90 -19.20
CA ASN A 115 3.39 -2.20 -19.79
C ASN A 115 1.90 -2.58 -19.72
N ASP A 116 0.99 -1.61 -19.53
CA ASP A 116 -0.46 -1.85 -19.46
C ASP A 116 -0.79 -2.93 -18.40
N MET A 117 -0.25 -2.75 -17.19
CA MET A 117 -0.49 -3.57 -16.01
C MET A 117 -0.94 -2.70 -14.84
N TYR A 118 -1.82 -3.23 -14.02
CA TYR A 118 -2.26 -2.59 -12.78
C TYR A 118 -1.21 -2.75 -11.69
N ALA A 119 -0.92 -1.69 -10.97
CA ALA A 119 -0.04 -1.67 -9.80
C ALA A 119 -0.85 -1.43 -8.53
N ILE A 120 -0.54 -2.14 -7.44
CA ILE A 120 -1.14 -1.94 -6.13
C ILE A 120 -0.01 -1.67 -5.13
N VAL A 121 0.11 -0.43 -4.67
CA VAL A 121 1.10 0.00 -3.68
C VAL A 121 0.47 0.03 -2.29
N ASN A 122 1.18 -0.43 -1.27
CA ASN A 122 0.70 -0.44 0.11
C ASN A 122 1.74 0.11 1.10
N ILE A 123 1.32 0.26 2.36
CA ILE A 123 2.23 0.23 3.51
C ILE A 123 2.33 -1.23 3.94
N TYR A 124 3.56 -1.77 3.92
CA TYR A 124 3.86 -3.11 4.40
C TYR A 124 4.40 -3.06 5.84
N TRP A 125 4.73 -4.21 6.40
CA TRP A 125 5.09 -4.44 7.80
C TRP A 125 6.07 -3.41 8.39
N ASP A 126 7.25 -3.20 7.79
CA ASP A 126 8.39 -2.37 8.22
C ASP A 126 8.42 -2.02 9.74
N GLY A 127 8.48 -3.07 10.57
CA GLY A 127 8.49 -2.96 12.02
C GLY A 127 7.12 -2.98 12.69
N GLY A 128 6.03 -3.17 11.95
CA GLY A 128 4.68 -3.34 12.48
C GLY A 128 4.07 -2.09 13.07
N TRP A 129 4.65 -0.93 12.79
CA TRP A 129 4.24 0.34 13.43
C TRP A 129 2.76 0.69 13.23
N LEU A 130 2.17 0.32 12.09
CA LEU A 130 0.74 0.51 11.81
C LEU A 130 -0.07 -0.73 12.19
N GLU A 131 0.32 -1.89 11.71
CA GLU A 131 -0.41 -3.14 11.86
C GLU A 131 -0.57 -3.55 13.33
N GLU A 132 0.51 -3.50 14.12
CA GLU A 132 0.47 -3.83 15.55
C GLU A 132 -0.28 -2.78 16.37
N SER A 133 -0.23 -1.50 15.98
CA SER A 133 -0.93 -0.44 16.71
C SER A 133 -2.44 -0.65 16.77
N ILE A 134 -2.99 -1.35 15.79
CA ILE A 134 -4.43 -1.63 15.71
C ILE A 134 -4.91 -2.43 16.90
N THR A 135 -4.11 -3.36 17.40
CA THR A 135 -4.47 -4.20 18.56
C THR A 135 -4.29 -3.48 19.90
N HIS A 136 -3.47 -2.42 19.92
CA HIS A 136 -3.21 -1.62 21.11
C HIS A 136 -4.18 -0.43 21.28
N GLY A 137 -5.06 -0.23 20.33
CA GLY A 137 -6.00 0.89 20.30
C GLY A 137 -5.52 2.07 19.44
N TYR A 138 -6.43 3.00 19.16
CA TYR A 138 -6.13 4.16 18.33
C TYR A 138 -5.06 5.05 18.95
N SER A 139 -4.06 5.40 18.14
CA SER A 139 -3.00 6.36 18.49
C SER A 139 -3.02 7.52 17.50
N SER A 140 -3.18 8.74 18.02
CA SER A 140 -3.11 9.96 17.18
C SER A 140 -1.73 10.19 16.57
N GLU A 141 -0.67 9.65 17.17
CA GLU A 141 0.69 9.72 16.62
C GLU A 141 0.84 8.80 15.43
N VAL A 142 0.36 7.55 15.53
CA VAL A 142 0.35 6.59 14.41
C VAL A 142 -0.52 7.11 13.27
N ASP A 143 -1.67 7.69 13.57
CA ASP A 143 -2.56 8.31 12.60
C ASP A 143 -1.90 9.48 11.86
N ALA A 144 -1.25 10.38 12.60
CA ALA A 144 -0.49 11.49 12.00
C ALA A 144 0.66 11.00 11.11
N LYS A 145 1.36 9.95 11.53
CA LYS A 145 2.42 9.31 10.73
C LYS A 145 1.87 8.70 9.45
N GLN A 146 0.79 7.92 9.56
CA GLN A 146 0.12 7.33 8.40
C GLN A 146 -0.31 8.41 7.40
N LYS A 147 -0.95 9.47 7.88
CA LYS A 147 -1.36 10.61 7.06
C LYS A 147 -0.17 11.27 6.35
N ALA A 148 0.92 11.51 7.06
CA ALA A 148 2.11 12.13 6.48
C ALA A 148 2.75 11.26 5.40
N ILE A 149 2.84 9.94 5.62
CA ILE A 149 3.36 8.98 4.65
C ILE A 149 2.48 8.94 3.41
N TRP A 150 1.16 8.72 3.57
CA TRP A 150 0.24 8.64 2.44
C TRP A 150 0.14 9.94 1.65
N THR A 151 0.23 11.10 2.32
CA THR A 151 0.27 12.40 1.63
C THR A 151 1.47 12.49 0.67
N GLN A 152 2.64 12.02 1.09
CA GLN A 152 3.84 12.02 0.25
C GLN A 152 3.74 11.02 -0.90
N ILE A 153 3.26 9.80 -0.63
CA ILE A 153 3.03 8.76 -1.64
C ILE A 153 2.03 9.28 -2.69
N ALA A 154 0.87 9.80 -2.26
CA ALA A 154 -0.15 10.29 -3.15
C ALA A 154 0.36 11.47 -4.01
N ASN A 155 1.06 12.42 -3.41
CA ASN A 155 1.64 13.55 -4.14
C ASN A 155 2.68 13.10 -5.19
N LYS A 156 3.45 12.06 -4.88
CA LYS A 156 4.45 11.50 -5.81
C LYS A 156 3.83 10.76 -6.98
N LEU A 157 2.71 10.06 -6.72
CA LEU A 157 2.13 9.10 -7.66
C LEU A 157 0.80 9.57 -8.28
N ASN A 158 0.36 10.80 -8.02
CA ASN A 158 -0.93 11.35 -8.45
C ASN A 158 -1.09 11.53 -9.98
N ALA A 159 -0.01 11.41 -10.74
CA ALA A 159 -0.06 11.52 -12.19
C ALA A 159 -0.54 10.24 -12.89
N TYR A 160 -0.59 9.11 -12.17
CA TYR A 160 -1.08 7.85 -12.71
C TYR A 160 -2.62 7.80 -12.69
N ASP A 161 -3.18 7.06 -13.63
CA ASP A 161 -4.62 6.83 -13.76
C ASP A 161 -5.09 5.60 -12.97
N GLU A 162 -6.20 4.99 -13.38
CA GLU A 162 -6.77 3.79 -12.74
C GLU A 162 -5.87 2.54 -12.74
N HIS A 163 -4.72 2.58 -13.42
CA HIS A 163 -3.74 1.50 -13.36
C HIS A 163 -2.97 1.47 -12.03
N LEU A 164 -3.04 2.53 -11.23
CA LEU A 164 -2.46 2.55 -9.90
C LEU A 164 -3.53 2.56 -8.82
N LEU A 165 -3.45 1.59 -7.91
CA LEU A 165 -4.29 1.47 -6.73
C LEU A 165 -3.43 1.58 -5.47
N PHE A 166 -4.02 2.12 -4.40
CA PHE A 166 -3.42 2.19 -3.08
C PHE A 166 -4.14 1.27 -2.11
N ALA A 167 -3.39 0.65 -1.19
CA ALA A 167 -3.91 -0.18 -0.11
C ALA A 167 -3.38 0.33 1.23
N GLY A 168 -4.25 0.81 2.08
CA GLY A 168 -3.94 1.59 3.28
C GLY A 168 -3.03 0.90 4.29
N CYS A 169 -3.23 -0.38 4.51
CA CYS A 169 -2.49 -1.17 5.49
C CYS A 169 -2.33 -2.61 5.01
N ASN A 170 -1.23 -3.26 5.39
CA ASN A 170 -1.03 -4.69 5.23
C ASN A 170 -1.45 -5.40 6.52
N GLU A 171 -2.15 -6.52 6.43
CA GLU A 171 -2.45 -7.46 7.52
C GLU A 171 -2.80 -6.81 8.88
N PRO A 172 -3.79 -5.93 8.96
CA PRO A 172 -4.10 -5.20 10.19
C PRO A 172 -4.45 -6.15 11.34
N GLY A 173 -3.71 -6.04 12.45
CA GLY A 173 -3.94 -6.85 13.65
C GLY A 173 -3.45 -8.30 13.57
N GLN A 174 -2.59 -8.65 12.63
CA GLN A 174 -2.12 -10.03 12.40
C GLN A 174 -1.46 -10.67 13.64
N GLN A 175 -0.78 -9.91 14.47
CA GLN A 175 -0.06 -10.42 15.63
C GLN A 175 -0.96 -11.16 16.62
N ASP A 176 -2.23 -10.81 16.72
CA ASP A 176 -3.19 -11.43 17.64
C ASP A 176 -3.91 -12.67 17.07
N GLN A 177 -3.42 -13.24 15.99
CA GLN A 177 -3.79 -14.53 15.43
C GLN A 177 -5.29 -14.89 15.57
N GLY A 178 -6.16 -14.07 15.01
CA GLY A 178 -7.55 -14.44 14.77
C GLY A 178 -8.60 -13.86 15.72
N ASN A 179 -8.22 -13.04 16.70
CA ASN A 179 -9.16 -12.33 17.55
C ASN A 179 -8.99 -10.82 17.47
N VAL A 180 -9.26 -10.26 16.29
CA VAL A 180 -9.50 -8.81 16.19
C VAL A 180 -10.85 -8.57 16.87
N GLY A 181 -10.85 -8.18 18.14
CA GLY A 181 -12.08 -7.82 18.87
C GLY A 181 -12.78 -6.64 18.19
N THR A 182 -14.05 -6.42 18.51
CA THR A 182 -14.83 -5.30 17.96
C THR A 182 -14.15 -3.94 18.14
N SER A 183 -13.36 -3.77 19.21
CA SER A 183 -12.55 -2.56 19.44
C SER A 183 -11.46 -2.34 18.39
N ALA A 184 -10.87 -3.39 17.86
CA ALA A 184 -9.86 -3.26 16.80
C ALA A 184 -10.49 -2.88 15.45
N ILE A 185 -11.72 -3.30 15.18
CA ILE A 185 -12.48 -2.85 14.00
C ILE A 185 -12.67 -1.34 14.04
N ASP A 186 -13.04 -0.77 15.19
CA ASP A 186 -13.19 0.68 15.36
C ASP A 186 -11.88 1.43 15.14
N VAL A 187 -10.75 0.83 15.52
CA VAL A 187 -9.41 1.39 15.27
C VAL A 187 -9.06 1.35 13.80
N ILE A 188 -9.30 0.21 13.13
CA ILE A 188 -9.10 0.06 11.68
C ILE A 188 -9.90 1.12 10.93
N LEU A 189 -11.20 1.27 11.25
CA LEU A 189 -12.06 2.26 10.60
C LEU A 189 -11.56 3.69 10.77
N LYS A 190 -10.94 4.04 11.91
CA LYS A 190 -10.33 5.36 12.10
C LYS A 190 -9.11 5.57 11.22
N TYR A 191 -8.22 4.58 11.13
CA TYR A 191 -7.05 4.66 10.27
C TYR A 191 -7.42 4.67 8.79
N GLU A 192 -8.46 3.93 8.38
CA GLU A 192 -9.01 3.95 7.03
C GLU A 192 -9.61 5.31 6.64
N GLN A 193 -10.10 6.09 7.60
CA GLN A 193 -10.57 7.46 7.35
C GLN A 193 -9.44 8.45 7.10
N THR A 194 -8.24 8.14 7.57
CA THR A 194 -7.04 8.97 7.38
C THR A 194 -6.34 8.65 6.06
N PHE A 195 -6.43 7.42 5.62
CA PHE A 195 -5.97 6.94 4.32
C PHE A 195 -6.86 7.48 3.19
#